data_6661103fa6167e4253a408af90f6d549
#
_entry.id   6661103fa6167e4253a408af90f6d549
#
_cell.length_a   1.000
_cell.length_b   1.000
_cell.length_c   1.000
_cell.angle_alpha   90.00
_cell.angle_beta   90.00
_cell.angle_gamma   90.00
#
_symmetry.space_group_name_H-M   'P 1'
#
loop_
_entity.id
_entity.type
_entity.pdbx_description
1 polymer ?
#
loop_
_entity_poly.entity_id
_entity_poly.type
_entity_poly.pdbx_seq_one_letter_code
_entity_poly.pdbx_strand_id
1 'polypeptide(L)'
;MVISLFILCFASTFAFSSTNKEKRLEALSDSISNKIGQKDFMPFYQEYMSLARQQNDTVNIDNAYSQIASHYYRLRNTDSLKVVAYEYMDWCLKCGHVNNRYTQWRQYIQLLTEKGLQDEAMRETELLQKDADAAKSAFGMACGEMCIGYNHRMFSNNVKLCLEYYSSALKHFVEAGLRGIVEYHSD
;
A
#
# COMPACT_ATOMS: atom_id res chain seq x y z
N MET A 1 12.52 -47.38 -19.37
CA MET A 1 11.19 -47.24 -18.73
C MET A 1 11.20 -46.76 -17.25
N VAL A 2 12.36 -46.70 -16.60
CA VAL A 2 12.47 -46.30 -15.17
C VAL A 2 12.58 -44.76 -14.96
N ILE A 3 13.15 -44.05 -15.93
CA ILE A 3 13.40 -42.60 -15.85
C ILE A 3 12.09 -41.77 -15.94
N SER A 4 11.08 -42.27 -16.69
CA SER A 4 9.80 -41.58 -16.91
C SER A 4 8.93 -41.56 -15.63
N LEU A 5 9.08 -42.53 -14.74
CA LEU A 5 8.28 -42.61 -13.47
C LEU A 5 8.79 -41.63 -12.41
N PHE A 6 10.13 -41.38 -12.39
CA PHE A 6 10.72 -40.42 -11.43
C PHE A 6 10.33 -38.96 -11.74
N ILE A 7 10.21 -38.59 -13.02
CA ILE A 7 9.80 -37.24 -13.41
C ILE A 7 8.33 -36.96 -13.04
N LEU A 8 7.45 -37.97 -13.18
CA LEU A 8 6.03 -37.83 -12.82
C LEU A 8 5.83 -37.71 -11.30
N CYS A 9 6.60 -38.42 -10.48
CA CYS A 9 6.53 -38.30 -9.01
C CYS A 9 7.03 -36.94 -8.53
N PHE A 10 8.09 -36.38 -9.12
CA PHE A 10 8.57 -35.04 -8.74
C PHE A 10 7.59 -33.93 -9.18
N ALA A 11 6.99 -34.04 -10.35
CA ALA A 11 6.00 -33.05 -10.82
C ALA A 11 4.74 -33.05 -9.96
N SER A 12 4.26 -34.21 -9.50
CA SER A 12 3.07 -34.30 -8.64
C SER A 12 3.31 -33.80 -7.22
N THR A 13 4.49 -34.01 -6.64
CA THR A 13 4.85 -33.49 -5.32
C THR A 13 5.06 -31.97 -5.34
N PHE A 14 5.61 -31.43 -6.43
CA PHE A 14 5.76 -29.97 -6.60
C PHE A 14 4.41 -29.27 -6.77
N ALA A 15 3.51 -29.82 -7.60
CA ALA A 15 2.16 -29.26 -7.80
C ALA A 15 1.31 -29.31 -6.52
N PHE A 16 1.40 -30.41 -5.75
CA PHE A 16 0.68 -30.56 -4.48
C PHE A 16 1.20 -29.60 -3.40
N SER A 17 2.52 -29.37 -3.35
CA SER A 17 3.14 -28.40 -2.44
C SER A 17 2.78 -26.96 -2.77
N SER A 18 2.68 -26.59 -4.06
CA SER A 18 2.25 -25.25 -4.53
C SER A 18 0.82 -24.98 -4.10
N THR A 19 -0.11 -25.86 -4.42
CA THR A 19 -1.54 -25.72 -4.10
C THR A 19 -1.79 -25.57 -2.59
N ASN A 20 -0.99 -26.22 -1.76
CA ASN A 20 -1.13 -26.13 -0.30
C ASN A 20 -0.63 -24.77 0.24
N LYS A 21 0.44 -24.23 -0.36
CA LYS A 21 0.98 -22.91 -0.01
C LYS A 21 0.04 -21.77 -0.45
N GLU A 22 -0.57 -21.86 -1.63
CA GLU A 22 -1.58 -20.90 -2.10
C GLU A 22 -2.80 -20.85 -1.17
N LYS A 23 -3.36 -22.01 -0.83
CA LYS A 23 -4.47 -22.10 0.16
C LYS A 23 -4.08 -21.54 1.53
N ARG A 24 -2.82 -21.73 1.95
CA ARG A 24 -2.33 -21.19 3.22
C ARG A 24 -2.23 -19.67 3.17
N LEU A 25 -1.75 -19.08 2.04
CA LEU A 25 -1.71 -17.62 1.84
C LEU A 25 -3.11 -17.02 1.87
N GLU A 26 -4.08 -17.63 1.18
CA GLU A 26 -5.48 -17.18 1.19
C GLU A 26 -6.08 -17.19 2.61
N ALA A 27 -5.95 -18.30 3.34
CA ALA A 27 -6.43 -18.41 4.73
C ALA A 27 -5.74 -17.39 5.68
N LEU A 28 -4.46 -17.10 5.45
CA LEU A 28 -3.74 -16.08 6.22
C LEU A 28 -4.21 -14.68 5.85
N SER A 29 -4.45 -14.38 4.57
CA SER A 29 -4.98 -13.09 4.10
C SER A 29 -6.31 -12.75 4.78
N ASP A 30 -7.23 -13.72 4.84
CA ASP A 30 -8.52 -13.56 5.53
C ASP A 30 -8.33 -13.34 7.04
N SER A 31 -7.44 -14.13 7.66
CA SER A 31 -7.14 -14.02 9.09
C SER A 31 -6.55 -12.66 9.43
N ILE A 32 -5.61 -12.14 8.63
CA ILE A 32 -4.97 -10.85 8.81
C ILE A 32 -5.99 -9.72 8.67
N SER A 33 -6.81 -9.75 7.62
CA SER A 33 -7.83 -8.73 7.35
C SER A 33 -8.78 -8.56 8.54
N ASN A 34 -9.18 -9.66 9.17
CA ASN A 34 -10.06 -9.68 10.34
C ASN A 34 -9.36 -9.21 11.64
N LYS A 35 -8.02 -9.18 11.67
CA LYS A 35 -7.22 -8.84 12.86
C LYS A 35 -6.56 -7.47 12.81
N ILE A 36 -6.77 -6.69 11.76
CA ILE A 36 -6.24 -5.34 11.64
C ILE A 36 -6.63 -4.50 12.86
N GLY A 37 -5.63 -3.92 13.55
CA GLY A 37 -5.81 -3.14 14.78
C GLY A 37 -5.88 -3.98 16.06
N GLN A 38 -5.82 -5.30 15.99
CA GLN A 38 -5.83 -6.20 17.16
C GLN A 38 -4.41 -6.59 17.58
N LYS A 39 -4.25 -6.95 18.87
CA LYS A 39 -2.94 -7.30 19.46
C LYS A 39 -2.31 -8.56 18.86
N ASP A 40 -3.10 -9.49 18.35
CA ASP A 40 -2.69 -10.77 17.79
C ASP A 40 -2.52 -10.76 16.27
N PHE A 41 -2.45 -9.57 15.67
CA PHE A 41 -2.22 -9.37 14.22
C PHE A 41 -0.84 -9.86 13.77
N MET A 42 0.22 -9.50 14.50
CA MET A 42 1.60 -9.64 14.06
C MET A 42 2.04 -11.06 13.70
N PRO A 43 1.70 -12.13 14.45
CA PRO A 43 2.08 -13.48 14.08
C PRO A 43 1.55 -13.92 12.70
N PHE A 44 0.30 -13.60 12.38
CA PHE A 44 -0.31 -13.90 11.08
C PHE A 44 0.33 -13.11 9.95
N TYR A 45 0.59 -11.83 10.18
CA TYR A 45 1.28 -10.97 9.21
C TYR A 45 2.69 -11.50 8.89
N GLN A 46 3.47 -11.86 9.91
CA GLN A 46 4.84 -12.34 9.72
C GLN A 46 4.86 -13.65 8.92
N GLU A 47 3.95 -14.59 9.20
CA GLU A 47 3.82 -15.83 8.43
C GLU A 47 3.43 -15.54 6.98
N TYR A 48 2.42 -14.68 6.75
CA TYR A 48 1.95 -14.30 5.43
C TYR A 48 3.06 -13.66 4.59
N MET A 49 3.72 -12.63 5.12
CA MET A 49 4.83 -11.95 4.45
C MET A 49 5.99 -12.91 4.15
N SER A 50 6.33 -13.81 5.08
CA SER A 50 7.37 -14.81 4.89
C SER A 50 7.04 -15.77 3.73
N LEU A 51 5.81 -16.27 3.68
CA LEU A 51 5.36 -17.15 2.59
C LEU A 51 5.32 -16.43 1.24
N ALA A 52 4.83 -15.20 1.20
CA ALA A 52 4.80 -14.39 -0.02
C ALA A 52 6.22 -14.13 -0.56
N ARG A 53 7.17 -13.79 0.32
CA ARG A 53 8.59 -13.60 -0.06
C ARG A 53 9.25 -14.89 -0.54
N GLN A 54 8.99 -16.04 0.09
CA GLN A 54 9.52 -17.35 -0.35
C GLN A 54 9.05 -17.75 -1.75
N GLN A 55 7.89 -17.25 -2.17
CA GLN A 55 7.31 -17.52 -3.48
C GLN A 55 7.64 -16.43 -4.51
N ASN A 56 8.33 -15.36 -4.10
CA ASN A 56 8.51 -14.14 -4.90
C ASN A 56 7.18 -13.57 -5.42
N ASP A 57 6.11 -13.73 -4.62
CA ASP A 57 4.75 -13.31 -4.98
C ASP A 57 4.57 -11.82 -4.69
N THR A 58 4.81 -11.01 -5.72
CA THR A 58 4.75 -9.55 -5.60
C THR A 58 3.38 -9.03 -5.22
N VAL A 59 2.30 -9.70 -5.66
CA VAL A 59 0.92 -9.31 -5.32
C VAL A 59 0.65 -9.51 -3.83
N ASN A 60 1.01 -10.67 -3.28
CA ASN A 60 0.83 -10.94 -1.87
C ASN A 60 1.79 -10.14 -0.98
N ILE A 61 2.98 -9.76 -1.48
CA ILE A 61 3.87 -8.82 -0.77
C ILE A 61 3.24 -7.41 -0.72
N ASP A 62 2.68 -6.90 -1.82
CA ASP A 62 1.92 -5.63 -1.87
C ASP A 62 0.76 -5.65 -0.85
N ASN A 63 -0.03 -6.73 -0.86
CA ASN A 63 -1.13 -6.91 0.08
C ASN A 63 -0.64 -6.91 1.54
N ALA A 64 0.48 -7.59 1.84
CA ALA A 64 1.05 -7.61 3.19
C ALA A 64 1.44 -6.20 3.67
N TYR A 65 2.09 -5.39 2.83
CA TYR A 65 2.41 -4.01 3.16
C TYR A 65 1.15 -3.17 3.40
N SER A 66 0.10 -3.36 2.60
CA SER A 66 -1.18 -2.67 2.79
C SER A 66 -1.85 -3.05 4.12
N GLN A 67 -1.82 -4.33 4.50
CA GLN A 67 -2.40 -4.84 5.74
C GLN A 67 -1.68 -4.30 6.99
N ILE A 68 -0.34 -4.30 7.00
CA ILE A 68 0.42 -3.78 8.14
C ILE A 68 0.33 -2.25 8.24
N ALA A 69 0.29 -1.53 7.12
CA ALA A 69 0.05 -0.09 7.14
C ALA A 69 -1.33 0.24 7.73
N SER A 70 -2.38 -0.49 7.31
CA SER A 70 -3.72 -0.36 7.85
C SER A 70 -3.79 -0.71 9.35
N HIS A 71 -3.01 -1.70 9.80
CA HIS A 71 -2.90 -2.08 11.21
C HIS A 71 -2.34 -0.90 12.04
N TYR A 72 -1.19 -0.36 11.65
CA TYR A 72 -0.60 0.77 12.38
C TYR A 72 -1.41 2.07 12.25
N TYR A 73 -2.08 2.28 11.13
CA TYR A 73 -3.03 3.39 10.98
C TYR A 73 -4.16 3.30 12.00
N ARG A 74 -4.81 2.12 12.15
CA ARG A 74 -5.86 1.91 13.16
C ARG A 74 -5.36 2.06 14.59
N LEU A 75 -4.13 1.62 14.87
CA LEU A 75 -3.48 1.82 16.17
C LEU A 75 -3.03 3.27 16.40
N ARG A 76 -3.17 4.16 15.42
CA ARG A 76 -2.71 5.56 15.48
C ARG A 76 -1.21 5.66 15.75
N ASN A 77 -0.42 4.67 15.30
CA ASN A 77 1.03 4.58 15.52
C ASN A 77 1.78 5.17 14.31
N THR A 78 2.10 6.47 14.39
CA THR A 78 2.80 7.20 13.33
C THR A 78 4.20 6.68 13.06
N ASP A 79 4.96 6.31 14.12
CA ASP A 79 6.36 5.90 13.97
C ASP A 79 6.46 4.56 13.21
N SER A 80 5.65 3.59 13.59
CA SER A 80 5.61 2.30 12.90
C SER A 80 5.05 2.44 11.48
N LEU A 81 4.03 3.28 11.27
CA LEU A 81 3.48 3.51 9.94
C LEU A 81 4.50 4.21 9.03
N LYS A 82 5.30 5.13 9.55
CA LYS A 82 6.41 5.75 8.83
C LYS A 82 7.41 4.71 8.33
N VAL A 83 7.88 3.84 9.23
CA VAL A 83 8.82 2.77 8.87
C VAL A 83 8.25 1.91 7.74
N VAL A 84 6.99 1.45 7.87
CA VAL A 84 6.33 0.65 6.84
C VAL A 84 6.22 1.39 5.51
N ALA A 85 5.86 2.68 5.53
CA ALA A 85 5.72 3.47 4.31
C ALA A 85 7.05 3.55 3.55
N TYR A 86 8.15 3.84 4.24
CA TYR A 86 9.47 3.95 3.62
C TYR A 86 10.03 2.59 3.16
N GLU A 87 9.87 1.52 3.95
CA GLU A 87 10.22 0.17 3.52
C GLU A 87 9.45 -0.27 2.26
N TYR A 88 8.17 0.08 2.18
CA TYR A 88 7.35 -0.21 1.01
C TYR A 88 7.81 0.58 -0.22
N MET A 89 8.16 1.85 -0.05
CA MET A 89 8.72 2.66 -1.13
C MET A 89 9.99 2.02 -1.70
N ASP A 90 10.93 1.62 -0.84
CA ASP A 90 12.18 0.96 -1.24
C ASP A 90 11.91 -0.36 -1.97
N TRP A 91 10.95 -1.14 -1.49
CA TRP A 91 10.55 -2.38 -2.12
C TRP A 91 9.93 -2.13 -3.50
N CYS A 92 9.03 -1.17 -3.64
CA CYS A 92 8.41 -0.79 -4.91
C CYS A 92 9.45 -0.38 -5.96
N LEU A 93 10.46 0.41 -5.56
CA LEU A 93 11.54 0.83 -6.45
C LEU A 93 12.35 -0.38 -6.96
N LYS A 94 12.64 -1.35 -6.07
CA LYS A 94 13.39 -2.57 -6.42
C LYS A 94 12.61 -3.50 -7.37
N CYS A 95 11.27 -3.53 -7.25
CA CYS A 95 10.40 -4.37 -8.07
C CYS A 95 9.89 -3.67 -9.35
N GLY A 96 10.21 -2.39 -9.55
CA GLY A 96 9.71 -1.60 -10.68
C GLY A 96 8.25 -1.13 -10.52
N HIS A 97 7.64 -1.29 -9.36
CA HIS A 97 6.27 -0.83 -9.05
C HIS A 97 6.25 0.66 -8.68
N VAL A 98 6.82 1.49 -9.55
CA VAL A 98 7.15 2.89 -9.27
C VAL A 98 5.96 3.71 -8.76
N ASN A 99 4.76 3.47 -9.26
CA ASN A 99 3.57 4.22 -8.84
C ASN A 99 3.03 3.79 -7.47
N ASN A 100 3.12 2.50 -7.13
CA ASN A 100 2.55 1.97 -5.88
C ASN A 100 3.21 2.57 -4.63
N ARG A 101 4.48 3.03 -4.74
CA ARG A 101 5.24 3.60 -3.62
C ARG A 101 4.55 4.76 -2.91
N TYR A 102 3.69 5.51 -3.60
CA TYR A 102 2.99 6.65 -3.03
C TYR A 102 1.81 6.28 -2.13
N THR A 103 1.31 5.04 -2.22
CA THR A 103 0.09 4.60 -1.53
C THR A 103 0.24 4.65 -0.01
N GLN A 104 1.28 4.01 0.51
CA GLN A 104 1.52 3.94 1.96
C GLN A 104 2.09 5.26 2.50
N TRP A 105 2.86 5.99 1.69
CA TRP A 105 3.34 7.32 2.06
C TRP A 105 2.18 8.29 2.26
N ARG A 106 1.22 8.32 1.33
CA ARG A 106 -0.01 9.10 1.49
C ARG A 106 -0.79 8.72 2.76
N GLN A 107 -0.90 7.41 3.07
CA GLN A 107 -1.58 6.95 4.27
C GLN A 107 -0.87 7.42 5.56
N TYR A 108 0.45 7.42 5.57
CA TYR A 108 1.23 7.98 6.67
C TYR A 108 0.98 9.48 6.85
N ILE A 109 1.03 10.26 5.76
CA ILE A 109 0.73 11.70 5.79
C ILE A 109 -0.69 11.95 6.32
N GLN A 110 -1.66 11.19 5.86
CA GLN A 110 -3.03 11.28 6.34
C GLN A 110 -3.12 11.10 7.86
N LEU A 111 -2.44 10.11 8.41
CA LEU A 111 -2.41 9.89 9.86
C LEU A 111 -1.76 11.05 10.62
N LEU A 112 -0.68 11.62 10.10
CA LEU A 112 -0.07 12.83 10.67
C LEU A 112 -1.06 13.98 10.74
N THR A 113 -1.78 14.23 9.64
CA THR A 113 -2.81 15.27 9.53
C THR A 113 -3.93 15.05 10.54
N GLU A 114 -4.45 13.83 10.66
CA GLU A 114 -5.51 13.47 11.60
C GLU A 114 -5.07 13.57 13.07
N LYS A 115 -3.78 13.47 13.34
CA LYS A 115 -3.20 13.68 14.68
C LYS A 115 -2.88 15.15 14.98
N GLY A 116 -3.07 16.04 14.02
CA GLY A 116 -2.76 17.46 14.17
C GLY A 116 -1.26 17.78 14.11
N LEU A 117 -0.42 16.85 13.60
CA LEU A 117 1.02 17.02 13.44
C LEU A 117 1.32 17.81 12.15
N GLN A 118 0.91 19.08 12.14
CA GLN A 118 0.86 19.92 10.95
C GLN A 118 2.21 20.04 10.25
N ASP A 119 3.27 20.40 10.99
CA ASP A 119 4.59 20.65 10.40
C ASP A 119 5.15 19.39 9.73
N GLU A 120 4.96 18.24 10.37
CA GLU A 120 5.42 16.96 9.82
C GLU A 120 4.57 16.53 8.62
N ALA A 121 3.25 16.69 8.68
CA ALA A 121 2.35 16.39 7.58
C ALA A 121 2.66 17.25 6.34
N MET A 122 2.90 18.54 6.51
CA MET A 122 3.24 19.45 5.42
C MET A 122 4.61 19.09 4.82
N ARG A 123 5.63 18.87 5.64
CA ARG A 123 6.96 18.46 5.17
C ARG A 123 6.92 17.15 4.38
N GLU A 124 6.24 16.14 4.88
CA GLU A 124 6.11 14.85 4.17
C GLU A 124 5.30 14.99 2.86
N THR A 125 4.31 15.87 2.84
CA THR A 125 3.56 16.18 1.62
C THR A 125 4.43 16.84 0.55
N GLU A 126 5.28 17.80 0.94
CA GLU A 126 6.24 18.45 0.04
C GLU A 126 7.27 17.45 -0.52
N LEU A 127 7.77 16.53 0.32
CA LEU A 127 8.69 15.48 -0.10
C LEU A 127 8.04 14.53 -1.11
N LEU A 128 6.80 14.12 -0.86
CA LEU A 128 6.04 13.26 -1.78
C LEU A 128 5.83 13.96 -3.12
N GLN A 129 5.42 15.22 -3.12
CA GLN A 129 5.22 15.98 -4.37
C GLN A 129 6.52 16.11 -5.16
N LYS A 130 7.61 16.46 -4.49
CA LYS A 130 8.92 16.60 -5.12
C LYS A 130 9.41 15.29 -5.75
N ASP A 131 9.19 14.17 -5.08
CA ASP A 131 9.50 12.84 -5.62
C ASP A 131 8.62 12.49 -6.81
N ALA A 132 7.31 12.77 -6.73
CA ALA A 132 6.35 12.52 -7.80
C ALA A 132 6.65 13.34 -9.05
N ASP A 133 7.02 14.61 -8.90
CA ASP A 133 7.40 15.50 -9.99
C ASP A 133 8.70 15.03 -10.66
N ALA A 134 9.73 14.72 -9.87
CA ALA A 134 11.00 14.18 -10.37
C ALA A 134 10.81 12.87 -11.15
N ALA A 135 9.90 12.01 -10.70
CA ALA A 135 9.55 10.76 -11.35
C ALA A 135 8.55 10.92 -12.52
N LYS A 136 7.98 12.11 -12.72
CA LYS A 136 6.89 12.38 -13.67
C LYS A 136 5.72 11.42 -13.49
N SER A 137 5.40 11.11 -12.23
CA SER A 137 4.34 10.17 -11.88
C SER A 137 3.01 10.88 -11.69
N ALA A 138 2.10 10.76 -12.64
CA ALA A 138 0.74 11.31 -12.51
C ALA A 138 0.03 10.75 -11.28
N PHE A 139 0.21 9.46 -10.97
CA PHE A 139 -0.33 8.86 -9.74
C PHE A 139 0.26 9.48 -8.46
N GLY A 140 1.57 9.71 -8.43
CA GLY A 140 2.23 10.37 -7.31
C GLY A 140 1.76 11.81 -7.13
N MET A 141 1.62 12.56 -8.23
CA MET A 141 1.09 13.94 -8.22
C MET A 141 -0.33 13.96 -7.64
N ALA A 142 -1.20 13.06 -8.07
CA ALA A 142 -2.55 12.91 -7.52
C ALA A 142 -2.53 12.64 -6.00
N CYS A 143 -1.65 11.73 -5.54
CA CYS A 143 -1.49 11.44 -4.12
C CYS A 143 -1.03 12.69 -3.33
N GLY A 144 -0.09 13.46 -3.86
CA GLY A 144 0.40 14.70 -3.24
C GLY A 144 -0.70 15.76 -3.14
N GLU A 145 -1.45 15.99 -4.21
CA GLU A 145 -2.57 16.93 -4.23
C GLU A 145 -3.69 16.55 -3.26
N MET A 146 -3.99 15.24 -3.14
CA MET A 146 -4.91 14.77 -2.09
C MET A 146 -4.42 15.10 -0.69
N CYS A 147 -3.12 14.93 -0.41
CA CYS A 147 -2.54 15.30 0.88
C CYS A 147 -2.65 16.81 1.15
N ILE A 148 -2.36 17.66 0.15
CA ILE A 148 -2.49 19.11 0.29
C ILE A 148 -3.94 19.49 0.56
N GLY A 149 -4.87 18.99 -0.25
CA GLY A 149 -6.29 19.26 -0.08
C GLY A 149 -6.77 18.87 1.32
N TYR A 150 -6.35 17.70 1.81
CA TYR A 150 -6.68 17.23 3.14
C TYR A 150 -6.06 18.09 4.26
N ASN A 151 -4.81 18.52 4.11
CA ASN A 151 -4.15 19.43 5.03
C ASN A 151 -4.87 20.78 5.10
N HIS A 152 -5.29 21.35 3.96
CA HIS A 152 -6.09 22.58 3.94
C HIS A 152 -7.44 22.41 4.64
N ARG A 153 -8.10 21.27 4.45
CA ARG A 153 -9.34 20.95 5.14
C ARG A 153 -9.16 20.89 6.65
N MET A 154 -8.13 20.21 7.13
CA MET A 154 -7.95 19.89 8.54
C MET A 154 -7.31 21.05 9.33
N PHE A 155 -6.32 21.75 8.75
CA PHE A 155 -5.55 22.76 9.48
C PHE A 155 -6.08 24.19 9.30
N SER A 156 -6.62 24.51 8.12
CA SER A 156 -7.14 25.86 7.83
C SER A 156 -8.63 25.95 7.61
N ASN A 157 -9.34 24.82 7.66
CA ASN A 157 -10.78 24.70 7.32
C ASN A 157 -11.12 25.33 5.94
N ASN A 158 -10.17 25.36 5.03
CA ASN A 158 -10.34 25.93 3.69
C ASN A 158 -10.94 24.89 2.74
N VAL A 159 -12.26 24.74 2.80
CA VAL A 159 -13.01 23.76 1.98
C VAL A 159 -12.85 24.07 0.48
N LYS A 160 -12.81 25.33 0.08
CA LYS A 160 -12.66 25.72 -1.33
C LYS A 160 -11.34 25.19 -1.90
N LEU A 161 -10.24 25.46 -1.21
CA LEU A 161 -8.92 25.03 -1.64
C LEU A 161 -8.77 23.50 -1.60
N CYS A 162 -9.38 22.85 -0.60
CA CYS A 162 -9.48 21.40 -0.55
C CYS A 162 -10.12 20.82 -1.81
N LEU A 163 -11.26 21.36 -2.24
CA LEU A 163 -11.97 20.92 -3.45
C LEU A 163 -11.18 21.20 -4.75
N GLU A 164 -10.45 22.31 -4.82
CA GLU A 164 -9.58 22.64 -5.96
C GLU A 164 -8.48 21.57 -6.10
N TYR A 165 -7.78 21.21 -5.00
CA TYR A 165 -6.75 20.17 -5.03
C TYR A 165 -7.32 18.77 -5.31
N TYR A 166 -8.49 18.43 -4.76
CA TYR A 166 -9.12 17.14 -5.07
C TYR A 166 -9.55 17.05 -6.54
N SER A 167 -10.03 18.16 -7.12
CA SER A 167 -10.37 18.20 -8.54
C SER A 167 -9.12 18.06 -9.43
N SER A 168 -7.98 18.59 -9.01
CA SER A 168 -6.70 18.43 -9.71
C SER A 168 -6.20 17.00 -9.58
N ALA A 169 -6.22 16.42 -8.36
CA ALA A 169 -5.85 15.03 -8.11
C ALA A 169 -6.64 14.07 -8.98
N LEU A 170 -7.95 14.32 -9.14
CA LEU A 170 -8.82 13.54 -10.00
C LEU A 170 -8.34 13.50 -11.46
N LYS A 171 -7.90 14.64 -12.02
CA LYS A 171 -7.35 14.71 -13.38
C LYS A 171 -6.09 13.85 -13.51
N HIS A 172 -5.19 13.93 -12.53
CA HIS A 172 -3.96 13.12 -12.52
C HIS A 172 -4.25 11.63 -12.35
N PHE A 173 -5.26 11.21 -11.57
CA PHE A 173 -5.68 9.81 -11.51
C PHE A 173 -6.22 9.30 -12.84
N VAL A 174 -7.01 10.12 -13.55
CA VAL A 174 -7.49 9.79 -14.90
C VAL A 174 -6.32 9.67 -15.88
N GLU A 175 -5.36 10.59 -15.81
CA GLU A 175 -4.13 10.54 -16.62
C GLU A 175 -3.31 9.29 -16.34
N ALA A 176 -3.20 8.88 -15.07
CA ALA A 176 -2.55 7.63 -14.66
C ALA A 176 -3.32 6.35 -15.07
N GLY A 177 -4.47 6.46 -15.75
CA GLY A 177 -5.27 5.33 -16.20
C GLY A 177 -6.20 4.71 -15.15
N LEU A 178 -6.39 5.37 -14.01
CA LEU A 178 -7.20 4.86 -12.90
C LEU A 178 -8.67 5.33 -12.97
N ARG A 179 -9.25 5.35 -14.15
CA ARG A 179 -10.63 5.82 -14.38
C ARG A 179 -11.67 5.14 -13.49
N GLY A 180 -11.52 3.84 -13.23
CA GLY A 180 -12.48 3.07 -12.44
C GLY A 180 -12.54 3.44 -10.94
N ILE A 181 -11.50 4.07 -10.38
CA ILE A 181 -11.49 4.53 -8.98
C ILE A 181 -12.29 5.83 -8.84
N VAL A 182 -12.35 6.62 -9.89
CA VAL A 182 -13.00 7.93 -9.93
C VAL A 182 -14.52 7.81 -9.96
N GLU A 183 -15.05 6.82 -10.68
CA GLU A 183 -16.49 6.61 -10.80
C GLU A 183 -17.12 6.07 -9.51
N TYR A 184 -16.35 5.40 -8.66
CA TYR A 184 -16.84 4.78 -7.41
C TYR A 184 -17.02 5.75 -6.23
N HIS A 185 -16.50 6.99 -6.33
CA HIS A 185 -16.59 8.01 -5.29
C HIS A 185 -17.47 9.21 -5.69
N SER A 186 -18.21 9.12 -6.79
CA SER A 186 -19.06 10.20 -7.31
C SER A 186 -20.55 10.05 -6.93
N ASP A 187 -20.91 8.98 -6.22
CA ASP A 187 -22.23 8.72 -5.63
C ASP A 187 -22.15 8.97 -4.10
#